data_e56c7adfa287af9b65665487c11ee26f
#
_entry.id   e56c7adfa287af9b65665487c11ee26f
#
_cell.length_a   1.000
_cell.length_b   1.000
_cell.length_c   1.000
_cell.angle_alpha   90.00
_cell.angle_beta   90.00
_cell.angle_gamma   90.00
#
_symmetry.space_group_name_H-M   'P 1'
#
loop_
_entity.id
_entity.type
_entity.pdbx_description
1 polymer ?
#
loop_
_entity_poly.entity_id
_entity_poly.type
_entity_poly.pdbx_seq_one_letter_code
_entity_poly.pdbx_strand_id
1 'polypeptide(L)'
;MEAWKAQSNQDGSMSTEEIWGRRLGLQASDITLNNFLLGKTFDWYDHSFHTGLNQDYNVSISGNNEKVNYYLSLGYLSNEGVARGNEYSAIRSNMKLNAQITSWLNVGANINFQNRTDGDIATNWESQILDNSPFTSPYNENGELVPHPMGENAYWKGYNFDYDRQYLDLDKGFTVLNSILTAKVTLPLGITYSFNVSPRLQYFHDRYYRSSEHPDWQAETDDRVNREQSKRFDWSLNNTITWEHIFAEKHHTILTLVQEAEERQSWADRIEARNILPSEALGFHGTANGDKNLSSFRSTDTRETACGYLARLFYSYNDTYMATFSFRRDGYSAFGTTNPYANFFSGALAWTFTNENFWNWKPLSSGKLRVSFGQNGNRSLADSYIALANLSLGKYTQGYINSASGALMDLKYLFVSRLANPNLQWEKTTSWNVGLDVGFFNNRINASMEYYVMPTTDMIMNQSLPDFTGFNSITTHLGRIENRGFELSINSRNIEKANFQWETGFTFSVNKNTIKKLYGEYETIVDALGNTIVKERDDVTNGWFIGHPVSAIWDYKVTGIWQKDEVKEAAKYSQRPGDPKVQNIYTDDDKVNADGSVTPVYN
;
A
#
# COMPACT_ATOMS: atom_id res chain seq x y z
N MET A 1 37.55 1.15 1.69
CA MET A 1 38.49 2.29 1.78
C MET A 1 39.69 2.17 0.83
N GLU A 2 40.40 1.03 0.77
CA GLU A 2 41.58 0.84 -0.11
C GLU A 2 41.24 0.89 -1.61
N ALA A 3 40.15 0.20 -2.04
CA ALA A 3 39.68 0.26 -3.41
C ALA A 3 39.27 1.69 -3.83
N TRP A 4 38.68 2.42 -2.91
CA TRP A 4 38.28 3.80 -3.11
C TRP A 4 39.47 4.76 -3.19
N LYS A 5 40.50 4.58 -2.37
CA LYS A 5 41.78 5.32 -2.51
C LYS A 5 42.42 5.06 -3.87
N ALA A 6 42.43 3.80 -4.32
CA ALA A 6 42.94 3.43 -5.63
C ALA A 6 42.14 4.06 -6.78
N GLN A 7 40.83 4.18 -6.64
CA GLN A 7 39.96 4.86 -7.62
C GLN A 7 40.25 6.37 -7.72
N SER A 8 40.52 7.02 -6.58
CA SER A 8 40.73 8.47 -6.50
C SER A 8 42.13 8.91 -6.84
N ASN A 9 43.12 8.00 -6.74
CA ASN A 9 44.56 8.27 -6.94
C ASN A 9 45.23 7.18 -7.77
N GLN A 10 44.83 7.08 -9.04
CA GLN A 10 45.33 6.01 -9.93
C GLN A 10 46.84 6.13 -10.24
N ASP A 11 47.38 7.33 -10.26
CA ASP A 11 48.79 7.62 -10.50
C ASP A 11 49.65 7.76 -9.22
N GLY A 12 49.00 7.72 -8.04
CA GLY A 12 49.66 7.87 -6.76
C GLY A 12 50.14 9.28 -6.44
N SER A 13 49.75 10.27 -7.24
CA SER A 13 50.24 11.66 -7.12
C SER A 13 49.56 12.48 -6.05
N MET A 14 48.34 12.08 -5.63
CA MET A 14 47.52 12.84 -4.67
C MET A 14 47.83 12.46 -3.22
N SER A 15 47.84 13.47 -2.36
CA SER A 15 47.90 13.26 -0.90
C SER A 15 46.57 12.64 -0.38
N THR A 16 46.60 12.11 0.85
CA THR A 16 45.41 11.58 1.49
C THR A 16 44.33 12.66 1.65
N GLU A 17 44.74 13.87 1.97
CA GLU A 17 43.87 15.04 2.12
C GLU A 17 43.19 15.41 0.79
N GLU A 18 43.95 15.42 -0.32
CA GLU A 18 43.38 15.70 -1.65
C GLU A 18 42.40 14.60 -2.11
N ILE A 19 42.73 13.32 -1.83
CA ILE A 19 41.85 12.19 -2.13
C ILE A 19 40.50 12.35 -1.39
N TRP A 20 40.56 12.64 -0.10
CA TRP A 20 39.36 12.88 0.71
C TRP A 20 38.63 14.14 0.26
N GLY A 21 39.35 15.23 0.00
CA GLY A 21 38.75 16.46 -0.50
C GLY A 21 37.97 16.25 -1.80
N ARG A 22 38.58 15.59 -2.81
CA ARG A 22 37.88 15.31 -4.08
C ARG A 22 36.67 14.40 -3.92
N ARG A 23 36.76 13.36 -3.08
CA ARG A 23 35.69 12.40 -2.93
C ARG A 23 34.49 12.96 -2.17
N LEU A 24 34.75 13.74 -1.15
CA LEU A 24 33.72 14.40 -0.36
C LEU A 24 33.27 15.74 -0.96
N GLY A 25 33.85 16.14 -2.11
CA GLY A 25 33.59 17.46 -2.71
C GLY A 25 34.18 18.60 -1.89
N LEU A 26 35.13 18.32 -0.99
CA LEU A 26 35.65 19.28 -0.03
C LEU A 26 36.86 20.01 -0.60
N GLN A 27 36.93 21.31 -0.34
CA GLN A 27 38.16 22.09 -0.50
C GLN A 27 38.93 22.14 0.82
N ALA A 28 40.21 22.51 0.77
CA ALA A 28 41.10 22.50 1.94
C ALA A 28 40.63 23.39 3.12
N SER A 29 39.63 24.24 2.91
CA SER A 29 39.00 25.09 3.93
C SER A 29 37.75 24.51 4.56
N ASP A 30 37.35 23.29 4.19
CA ASP A 30 36.09 22.75 4.60
C ASP A 30 36.07 22.16 6.01
N ILE A 31 34.96 22.44 6.71
CA ILE A 31 34.65 21.95 8.05
C ILE A 31 34.83 20.42 8.17
N THR A 32 34.41 19.68 7.16
CA THR A 32 34.44 18.21 7.13
C THR A 32 35.89 17.69 7.14
N LEU A 33 36.77 18.28 6.32
CA LEU A 33 38.20 17.88 6.29
C LEU A 33 38.88 18.21 7.62
N ASN A 34 38.63 19.37 8.16
CA ASN A 34 39.17 19.77 9.46
C ASN A 34 38.72 18.84 10.57
N ASN A 35 37.44 18.51 10.65
CA ASN A 35 36.89 17.58 11.63
C ASN A 35 37.43 16.15 11.44
N PHE A 36 37.59 15.70 10.19
CA PHE A 36 38.23 14.43 9.89
C PHE A 36 39.68 14.38 10.44
N LEU A 37 40.49 15.41 10.19
CA LEU A 37 41.87 15.50 10.66
C LEU A 37 41.96 15.60 12.20
N LEU A 38 40.95 16.22 12.83
CA LEU A 38 40.86 16.34 14.28
C LEU A 38 40.17 15.12 14.94
N GLY A 39 39.69 14.16 14.15
CA GLY A 39 38.94 13.00 14.66
C GLY A 39 37.61 13.33 15.30
N LYS A 40 37.03 14.51 14.99
CA LYS A 40 35.70 14.90 15.46
C LYS A 40 34.63 14.23 14.60
N THR A 41 33.66 13.58 15.24
CA THR A 41 32.52 12.93 14.58
C THR A 41 31.19 13.37 15.19
N PHE A 42 30.15 13.30 14.41
CA PHE A 42 28.76 13.53 14.85
C PHE A 42 27.89 12.34 14.41
N ASP A 43 27.03 11.87 15.30
CA ASP A 43 26.13 10.76 15.03
C ASP A 43 24.79 11.28 14.50
N TRP A 44 24.66 11.34 13.17
CA TRP A 44 23.43 11.74 12.50
C TRP A 44 22.28 10.77 12.72
N TYR A 45 22.59 9.49 12.98
CA TYR A 45 21.57 8.48 13.26
C TYR A 45 20.92 8.74 14.62
N ASP A 46 21.72 8.87 15.67
CA ASP A 46 21.24 9.17 17.02
C ASP A 46 20.54 10.53 17.08
N HIS A 47 20.98 11.50 16.26
CA HIS A 47 20.35 12.80 16.13
C HIS A 47 18.97 12.75 15.45
N SER A 48 18.77 11.85 14.45
CA SER A 48 17.53 11.73 13.69
C SER A 48 16.46 10.89 14.40
N PHE A 49 16.88 10.03 15.32
CA PHE A 49 15.99 9.13 16.03
C PHE A 49 16.03 9.35 17.54
N HIS A 50 14.92 9.02 18.17
CA HIS A 50 14.79 9.02 19.63
C HIS A 50 13.86 7.89 20.09
N THR A 51 13.79 7.67 21.38
CA THR A 51 12.82 6.73 21.94
C THR A 51 11.42 7.33 21.82
N GLY A 52 10.58 6.75 20.97
CA GLY A 52 9.18 7.15 20.82
C GLY A 52 8.33 6.71 22.01
N LEU A 53 7.35 7.52 22.36
CA LEU A 53 6.42 7.25 23.45
C LEU A 53 4.99 7.11 22.92
N ASN A 54 4.37 5.95 23.19
CA ASN A 54 2.97 5.71 22.88
C ASN A 54 2.14 5.73 24.16
N GLN A 55 1.15 6.62 24.23
CA GLN A 55 0.28 6.81 25.37
C GLN A 55 -1.18 6.61 24.93
N ASP A 56 -1.88 5.68 25.55
CA ASP A 56 -3.29 5.40 25.28
C ASP A 56 -4.09 5.41 26.59
N TYR A 57 -4.88 6.44 26.77
CA TYR A 57 -5.75 6.61 27.93
C TYR A 57 -7.19 6.36 27.51
N ASN A 58 -7.89 5.46 28.19
CA ASN A 58 -9.27 5.14 27.88
C ASN A 58 -10.08 5.00 29.17
N VAL A 59 -11.20 5.70 29.23
CA VAL A 59 -12.19 5.57 30.30
C VAL A 59 -13.48 5.06 29.67
N SER A 60 -14.07 4.03 30.28
CA SER A 60 -15.31 3.46 29.77
C SER A 60 -16.31 3.18 30.89
N ILE A 61 -17.58 3.28 30.54
CA ILE A 61 -18.70 2.85 31.33
C ILE A 61 -19.57 1.90 30.54
N SER A 62 -19.99 0.81 31.14
CA SER A 62 -20.91 -0.13 30.55
C SER A 62 -21.93 -0.62 31.55
N GLY A 63 -23.08 -1.00 31.06
CA GLY A 63 -24.13 -1.59 31.89
C GLY A 63 -25.11 -2.38 31.02
N ASN A 64 -25.79 -3.30 31.66
CA ASN A 64 -26.83 -4.09 31.03
C ASN A 64 -27.99 -4.34 31.99
N ASN A 65 -29.17 -4.48 31.39
CA ASN A 65 -30.34 -5.05 32.03
C ASN A 65 -31.04 -5.97 30.99
N GLU A 66 -32.19 -6.52 31.32
CA GLU A 66 -32.93 -7.44 30.45
C GLU A 66 -33.28 -6.86 29.08
N LYS A 67 -33.33 -5.54 28.96
CA LYS A 67 -33.78 -4.85 27.72
C LYS A 67 -32.71 -4.01 27.04
N VAL A 68 -31.71 -3.53 27.77
CA VAL A 68 -30.74 -2.56 27.24
C VAL A 68 -29.33 -2.91 27.66
N ASN A 69 -28.44 -2.98 26.68
CA ASN A 69 -27.00 -3.01 26.86
C ASN A 69 -26.40 -1.71 26.34
N TYR A 70 -25.54 -1.09 27.12
CA TYR A 70 -24.82 0.09 26.65
C TYR A 70 -23.33 0.03 27.03
N TYR A 71 -22.54 0.65 26.18
CA TYR A 71 -21.11 0.89 26.39
C TYR A 71 -20.78 2.28 25.86
N LEU A 72 -20.11 3.08 26.67
CA LEU A 72 -19.59 4.37 26.29
C LEU A 72 -18.12 4.42 26.68
N SER A 73 -17.25 4.87 25.78
CA SER A 73 -15.85 5.15 26.10
C SER A 73 -15.39 6.47 25.51
N LEU A 74 -14.46 7.09 26.22
CA LEU A 74 -13.72 8.26 25.81
C LEU A 74 -12.23 7.94 25.95
N GLY A 75 -11.45 8.16 24.88
CA GLY A 75 -10.03 7.88 24.85
C GLY A 75 -9.22 9.03 24.28
N TYR A 76 -8.01 9.14 24.74
CA TYR A 76 -6.97 10.00 24.18
C TYR A 76 -5.76 9.14 23.84
N LEU A 77 -5.32 9.24 22.60
CA LEU A 77 -4.13 8.58 22.08
C LEU A 77 -3.12 9.65 21.70
N SER A 78 -1.88 9.48 22.13
CA SER A 78 -0.72 10.23 21.66
C SER A 78 0.36 9.22 21.27
N ASN A 79 0.82 9.32 20.06
CA ASN A 79 1.88 8.46 19.51
C ASN A 79 3.01 9.36 19.03
N GLU A 80 4.16 9.23 19.65
CA GLU A 80 5.40 9.84 19.22
C GLU A 80 6.25 8.75 18.56
N GLY A 81 6.53 8.92 17.27
CA GLY A 81 7.34 7.98 16.48
C GLY A 81 8.81 8.05 16.87
N VAL A 82 9.59 7.10 16.39
CA VAL A 82 11.04 7.07 16.63
C VAL A 82 11.81 8.12 15.82
N ALA A 83 11.31 8.53 14.66
CA ALA A 83 11.86 9.65 13.89
C ALA A 83 11.26 10.96 14.41
N ARG A 84 12.11 11.97 14.62
CA ARG A 84 11.70 13.28 15.13
C ARG A 84 10.63 13.92 14.24
N GLY A 85 9.59 14.53 14.86
CA GLY A 85 8.45 15.13 14.17
C GLY A 85 7.43 14.14 13.62
N ASN A 86 7.65 12.82 13.76
CA ASN A 86 6.65 11.83 13.40
C ASN A 86 5.74 11.52 14.59
N GLU A 87 4.73 12.31 14.77
CA GLU A 87 3.80 12.18 15.88
C GLU A 87 2.36 12.39 15.46
N TYR A 88 1.42 11.85 16.21
CA TYR A 88 0.01 12.18 16.06
C TYR A 88 -0.74 12.05 17.39
N SER A 89 -1.82 12.77 17.52
CA SER A 89 -2.73 12.63 18.65
C SER A 89 -4.18 12.46 18.19
N ALA A 90 -4.99 11.76 18.98
CA ALA A 90 -6.39 11.55 18.67
C ALA A 90 -7.28 11.53 19.91
N ILE A 91 -8.39 12.27 19.87
CA ILE A 91 -9.51 12.10 20.79
C ILE A 91 -10.48 11.12 20.14
N ARG A 92 -10.87 10.08 20.87
CA ARG A 92 -11.74 9.01 20.38
C ARG A 92 -12.92 8.83 21.32
N SER A 93 -14.11 8.64 20.79
CA SER A 93 -15.25 8.16 21.57
C SER A 93 -15.94 7.00 20.86
N ASN A 94 -16.44 6.05 21.64
CA ASN A 94 -17.24 4.95 21.14
C ASN A 94 -18.49 4.82 21.99
N MET A 95 -19.65 4.81 21.34
CA MET A 95 -20.94 4.56 21.96
C MET A 95 -21.57 3.34 21.32
N LYS A 96 -21.88 2.33 22.11
CA LYS A 96 -22.67 1.17 21.68
C LYS A 96 -23.93 1.10 22.51
N LEU A 97 -25.05 0.96 21.82
CA LEU A 97 -26.36 0.75 22.42
C LEU A 97 -27.01 -0.44 21.73
N ASN A 98 -27.58 -1.34 22.50
CA ASN A 98 -28.41 -2.42 21.99
C ASN A 98 -29.64 -2.52 22.88
N ALA A 99 -30.82 -2.40 22.29
CA ALA A 99 -32.08 -2.35 23.03
C ALA A 99 -33.10 -3.35 22.45
N GLN A 100 -33.62 -4.21 23.33
CA GLN A 100 -34.75 -5.09 23.05
C GLN A 100 -36.05 -4.30 23.28
N ILE A 101 -36.60 -3.74 22.20
CA ILE A 101 -37.79 -2.87 22.27
C ILE A 101 -39.05 -3.68 22.57
N THR A 102 -39.20 -4.81 21.85
CA THR A 102 -40.26 -5.79 22.07
C THR A 102 -39.63 -7.20 21.98
N SER A 103 -40.42 -8.25 22.25
CA SER A 103 -39.95 -9.63 22.11
C SER A 103 -39.46 -9.99 20.69
N TRP A 104 -39.94 -9.25 19.69
CA TRP A 104 -39.62 -9.50 18.29
C TRP A 104 -38.75 -8.42 17.64
N LEU A 105 -38.48 -7.27 18.30
CA LEU A 105 -37.74 -6.14 17.75
C LEU A 105 -36.53 -5.80 18.65
N ASN A 106 -35.33 -5.92 18.10
CA ASN A 106 -34.10 -5.43 18.70
C ASN A 106 -33.51 -4.32 17.83
N VAL A 107 -33.04 -3.24 18.41
CA VAL A 107 -32.39 -2.13 17.71
C VAL A 107 -31.03 -1.86 18.34
N GLY A 108 -30.06 -1.51 17.51
CA GLY A 108 -28.69 -1.21 17.94
C GLY A 108 -28.14 0.04 17.27
N ALA A 109 -27.24 0.70 17.98
CA ALA A 109 -26.44 1.78 17.45
C ALA A 109 -24.99 1.60 17.92
N ASN A 110 -24.04 1.72 17.00
CA ASN A 110 -22.61 1.80 17.30
C ASN A 110 -22.06 3.04 16.61
N ILE A 111 -21.65 4.03 17.41
CA ILE A 111 -21.18 5.33 16.92
C ILE A 111 -19.76 5.51 17.40
N ASN A 112 -18.84 5.69 16.46
CA ASN A 112 -17.43 5.95 16.70
C ASN A 112 -17.09 7.33 16.15
N PHE A 113 -16.56 8.15 17.01
CA PHE A 113 -16.04 9.47 16.67
C PHE A 113 -14.54 9.49 16.92
N GLN A 114 -13.80 10.10 16.01
CA GLN A 114 -12.38 10.37 16.15
C GLN A 114 -12.06 11.75 15.59
N ASN A 115 -11.35 12.54 16.38
CA ASN A 115 -10.67 13.74 15.90
C ASN A 115 -9.17 13.51 16.08
N ARG A 116 -8.43 13.53 14.97
CA ARG A 116 -7.00 13.25 14.92
C ARG A 116 -6.25 14.43 14.35
N THR A 117 -5.19 14.81 15.03
CA THR A 117 -4.16 15.74 14.53
C THR A 117 -2.96 14.90 14.13
N ASP A 118 -2.54 15.03 12.87
CA ASP A 118 -1.37 14.33 12.33
C ASP A 118 -0.14 15.22 12.53
N GLY A 119 0.34 15.28 13.74
CA GLY A 119 1.61 15.76 14.25
C GLY A 119 2.27 16.95 13.59
N ASP A 120 3.56 16.95 13.75
CA ASP A 120 4.49 17.93 13.22
C ASP A 120 5.14 17.43 11.90
N ILE A 121 6.02 18.22 11.36
CA ILE A 121 6.76 17.89 10.13
C ILE A 121 7.84 16.84 10.48
N ALA A 122 7.67 15.65 9.93
CA ALA A 122 8.60 14.54 10.17
C ALA A 122 9.96 14.79 9.51
N THR A 123 11.03 14.48 10.23
CA THR A 123 12.40 14.49 9.70
C THR A 123 12.51 13.57 8.49
N ASN A 124 13.06 14.07 7.40
CA ASN A 124 13.55 13.21 6.32
C ASN A 124 14.88 12.55 6.79
N TRP A 125 14.74 11.49 7.56
CA TRP A 125 15.88 10.81 8.19
C TRP A 125 16.83 10.18 7.16
N GLU A 126 16.34 9.77 5.99
CA GLU A 126 17.18 9.24 4.91
C GLU A 126 18.18 10.32 4.43
N SER A 127 17.67 11.50 4.05
CA SER A 127 18.55 12.61 3.67
C SER A 127 19.43 13.07 4.83
N GLN A 128 18.88 13.13 6.04
CA GLN A 128 19.66 13.53 7.23
C GLN A 128 20.87 12.63 7.49
N ILE A 129 20.74 11.32 7.27
CA ILE A 129 21.80 10.34 7.52
C ILE A 129 22.70 10.13 6.29
N LEU A 130 22.10 10.04 5.09
CA LEU A 130 22.82 9.62 3.88
C LEU A 130 23.52 10.78 3.18
N ASP A 131 22.94 12.01 3.25
CA ASP A 131 23.52 13.18 2.57
C ASP A 131 24.57 13.90 3.42
N ASN A 132 24.69 13.57 4.71
CA ASN A 132 25.66 14.17 5.61
C ASN A 132 26.87 13.27 5.87
N SER A 133 28.03 13.88 5.99
CA SER A 133 29.22 13.20 6.46
C SER A 133 29.20 13.06 7.98
N PRO A 134 29.69 11.93 8.56
CA PRO A 134 29.85 11.81 10.00
C PRO A 134 30.87 12.79 10.61
N PHE A 135 31.62 13.53 9.79
CA PHE A 135 32.54 14.58 10.20
C PHE A 135 31.93 15.98 10.14
N THR A 136 30.61 16.09 10.05
CA THR A 136 29.87 17.35 10.08
C THR A 136 28.88 17.35 11.24
N SER A 137 28.40 18.54 11.58
CA SER A 137 27.44 18.76 12.66
C SER A 137 26.31 19.66 12.17
N PRO A 138 25.06 19.51 12.66
CA PRO A 138 23.99 20.45 12.39
C PRO A 138 24.22 21.83 13.00
N TYR A 139 25.23 21.98 13.86
CA TYR A 139 25.57 23.22 14.57
C TYR A 139 26.95 23.74 14.18
N ASN A 140 27.07 25.08 14.12
CA ASN A 140 28.37 25.74 14.03
C ASN A 140 29.09 25.74 15.40
N GLU A 141 30.28 26.37 15.44
CA GLU A 141 31.10 26.45 16.67
C GLU A 141 30.41 27.25 17.80
N ASN A 142 29.45 28.11 17.46
CA ASN A 142 28.67 28.90 18.42
C ASN A 142 27.42 28.15 18.93
N GLY A 143 27.13 26.96 18.42
CA GLY A 143 25.95 26.16 18.75
C GLY A 143 24.68 26.59 17.98
N GLU A 144 24.80 27.35 16.91
CA GLU A 144 23.70 27.78 16.04
C GLU A 144 23.52 26.74 14.92
N LEU A 145 22.24 26.48 14.53
CA LEU A 145 21.93 25.61 13.41
C LEU A 145 22.46 26.19 12.10
N VAL A 146 23.00 25.33 11.25
CA VAL A 146 23.49 25.72 9.91
C VAL A 146 22.64 25.07 8.82
N PRO A 147 22.32 25.77 7.70
CA PRO A 147 21.57 25.19 6.61
C PRO A 147 22.35 24.06 5.90
N HIS A 148 23.68 24.23 5.79
CA HIS A 148 24.55 23.36 5.03
C HIS A 148 25.64 22.74 5.91
N PRO A 149 25.42 21.59 6.54
CA PRO A 149 26.39 20.95 7.43
C PRO A 149 27.72 20.62 6.76
N MET A 150 27.74 20.37 5.45
CA MET A 150 28.96 20.07 4.70
C MET A 150 29.66 21.30 4.13
N GLY A 151 29.09 22.48 4.30
CA GLY A 151 29.64 23.77 3.87
C GLY A 151 29.01 24.32 2.58
N GLU A 152 29.01 25.65 2.44
CA GLU A 152 28.38 26.37 1.32
C GLU A 152 29.01 26.06 -0.04
N ASN A 153 30.30 25.74 -0.06
CA ASN A 153 31.08 25.47 -1.27
C ASN A 153 31.18 23.97 -1.61
N ALA A 154 30.59 23.10 -0.79
CA ALA A 154 30.58 21.67 -1.06
C ALA A 154 29.65 21.35 -2.24
N TYR A 155 30.04 20.36 -3.08
CA TYR A 155 29.18 19.85 -4.16
C TYR A 155 27.86 19.29 -3.60
N TRP A 156 27.95 18.54 -2.50
CA TRP A 156 26.82 18.12 -1.67
C TRP A 156 26.87 18.95 -0.39
N LYS A 157 25.95 19.86 -0.22
CA LYS A 157 25.90 20.78 0.91
C LYS A 157 25.47 20.12 2.22
N GLY A 158 24.91 18.93 2.11
CA GLY A 158 24.30 18.21 3.21
C GLY A 158 22.85 18.65 3.47
N TYR A 159 22.24 18.10 4.48
CA TYR A 159 20.86 18.35 4.83
C TYR A 159 20.72 18.52 6.35
N ASN A 160 20.06 19.60 6.77
CA ASN A 160 19.77 19.88 8.18
C ASN A 160 18.30 20.14 8.40
N PHE A 161 17.57 19.10 8.78
CA PHE A 161 16.13 19.21 8.99
C PHE A 161 15.76 20.19 10.12
N ASP A 162 16.56 20.25 11.20
CA ASP A 162 16.27 21.15 12.32
C ASP A 162 16.41 22.62 11.92
N TYR A 163 17.27 22.92 10.93
CA TYR A 163 17.35 24.25 10.34
C TYR A 163 16.13 24.53 9.47
N ASP A 164 15.79 23.63 8.55
CA ASP A 164 14.66 23.76 7.61
C ASP A 164 13.33 23.94 8.34
N ARG A 165 13.17 23.20 9.45
CA ARG A 165 11.94 23.20 10.26
C ARG A 165 11.55 24.58 10.79
N GLN A 166 12.51 25.49 11.00
CA GLN A 166 12.24 26.86 11.45
C GLN A 166 11.45 27.68 10.41
N TYR A 167 11.45 27.23 9.14
CA TYR A 167 10.82 27.88 8.00
C TYR A 167 9.62 27.14 7.47
N LEU A 168 9.16 26.13 8.21
CA LEU A 168 8.03 25.28 7.85
C LEU A 168 6.94 25.33 8.91
N ASP A 169 5.69 25.22 8.48
CA ASP A 169 4.54 25.09 9.38
C ASP A 169 3.53 24.08 8.81
N LEU A 170 2.91 23.28 9.68
CA LEU A 170 1.98 22.23 9.28
C LEU A 170 0.81 22.13 10.28
N ASP A 171 -0.41 22.23 9.74
CA ASP A 171 -1.65 21.90 10.46
C ASP A 171 -2.43 20.85 9.63
N LYS A 172 -2.37 19.60 10.06
CA LYS A 172 -2.95 18.48 9.33
C LYS A 172 -3.73 17.56 10.25
N GLY A 173 -4.85 17.07 9.77
CA GLY A 173 -5.63 16.14 10.56
C GLY A 173 -6.93 15.73 9.91
N PHE A 174 -7.68 14.90 10.63
CA PHE A 174 -9.01 14.52 10.19
C PHE A 174 -9.98 14.23 11.33
N THR A 175 -11.25 14.50 11.04
CA THR A 175 -12.37 14.15 11.90
C THR A 175 -13.19 13.07 11.21
N VAL A 176 -13.46 11.97 11.89
CA VAL A 176 -14.24 10.84 11.38
C VAL A 176 -15.40 10.54 12.31
N LEU A 177 -16.59 10.42 11.75
CA LEU A 177 -17.78 9.89 12.40
C LEU A 177 -18.21 8.63 11.64
N ASN A 178 -18.15 7.47 12.29
CA ASN A 178 -18.67 6.22 11.79
C ASN A 178 -19.89 5.83 12.63
N SER A 179 -20.97 5.50 11.97
CA SER A 179 -22.19 5.03 12.64
C SER A 179 -22.64 3.71 12.02
N ILE A 180 -23.08 2.77 12.86
CA ILE A 180 -23.74 1.53 12.44
C ILE A 180 -25.05 1.47 13.19
N LEU A 181 -26.16 1.58 12.45
CA LEU A 181 -27.50 1.46 12.99
C LEU A 181 -28.08 0.12 12.56
N THR A 182 -28.61 -0.64 13.50
CA THR A 182 -29.12 -1.98 13.25
C THR A 182 -30.54 -2.13 13.74
N ALA A 183 -31.33 -2.90 13.01
CA ALA A 183 -32.64 -3.36 13.47
C ALA A 183 -32.75 -4.86 13.16
N LYS A 184 -33.12 -5.66 14.14
CA LYS A 184 -33.35 -7.09 13.99
C LYS A 184 -34.78 -7.42 14.37
N VAL A 185 -35.51 -8.02 13.46
CA VAL A 185 -36.90 -8.44 13.62
C VAL A 185 -36.92 -9.97 13.63
N THR A 186 -37.40 -10.55 14.69
CA THR A 186 -37.64 -11.99 14.81
C THR A 186 -39.09 -12.29 14.50
N LEU A 187 -39.30 -13.06 13.42
CA LEU A 187 -40.58 -13.45 12.91
C LEU A 187 -40.89 -14.90 13.28
N PRO A 188 -42.15 -15.33 13.22
CA PRO A 188 -42.52 -16.75 13.38
C PRO A 188 -41.80 -17.66 12.38
N LEU A 189 -41.82 -18.97 12.64
CA LEU A 189 -41.27 -20.02 11.77
C LEU A 189 -39.74 -19.99 11.56
N GLY A 190 -38.99 -19.37 12.47
CA GLY A 190 -37.53 -19.31 12.39
C GLY A 190 -36.97 -18.28 11.42
N ILE A 191 -37.79 -17.28 11.03
CA ILE A 191 -37.39 -16.21 10.13
C ILE A 191 -36.84 -15.04 10.95
N THR A 192 -35.70 -14.51 10.55
CA THR A 192 -35.09 -13.29 11.08
C THR A 192 -34.83 -12.31 9.95
N TYR A 193 -35.28 -11.08 10.11
CA TYR A 193 -34.87 -9.98 9.23
C TYR A 193 -33.93 -9.06 9.98
N SER A 194 -32.77 -8.76 9.37
CA SER A 194 -31.78 -7.83 9.90
C SER A 194 -31.53 -6.72 8.89
N PHE A 195 -31.66 -5.49 9.37
CA PHE A 195 -31.36 -4.28 8.65
C PHE A 195 -30.15 -3.60 9.27
N ASN A 196 -29.17 -3.22 8.46
CA ASN A 196 -28.00 -2.45 8.89
C ASN A 196 -27.81 -1.27 7.94
N VAL A 197 -27.54 -0.10 8.48
CA VAL A 197 -27.11 1.07 7.72
C VAL A 197 -25.89 1.69 8.40
N SER A 198 -24.87 2.00 7.61
CA SER A 198 -23.58 2.46 8.13
C SER A 198 -23.13 3.74 7.41
N PRO A 199 -23.65 4.93 7.81
CA PRO A 199 -23.13 6.20 7.33
C PRO A 199 -21.78 6.51 7.98
N ARG A 200 -20.84 7.00 7.16
CA ARG A 200 -19.53 7.48 7.57
C ARG A 200 -19.27 8.86 6.98
N LEU A 201 -18.88 9.77 7.82
CA LEU A 201 -18.48 11.11 7.44
C LEU A 201 -17.02 11.32 7.84
N GLN A 202 -16.20 11.82 6.92
CA GLN A 202 -14.81 12.19 7.18
C GLN A 202 -14.54 13.58 6.63
N TYR A 203 -13.91 14.41 7.44
CA TYR A 203 -13.31 15.67 7.05
C TYR A 203 -11.81 15.56 7.22
N PHE A 204 -11.06 16.01 6.22
CA PHE A 204 -9.61 16.09 6.24
C PHE A 204 -9.19 17.52 5.93
N HIS A 205 -8.14 17.99 6.59
CA HIS A 205 -7.46 19.23 6.25
C HIS A 205 -5.95 19.00 6.27
N ASP A 206 -5.26 19.71 5.36
CA ASP A 206 -3.80 19.79 5.27
C ASP A 206 -3.46 21.24 4.93
N ARG A 207 -2.76 21.92 5.83
CA ARG A 207 -2.31 23.29 5.71
C ARG A 207 -0.83 23.31 5.93
N TYR A 208 -0.09 23.62 4.90
CA TYR A 208 1.36 23.60 4.91
C TYR A 208 1.89 24.95 4.44
N TYR A 209 2.90 25.46 5.14
CA TYR A 209 3.62 26.68 4.79
C TYR A 209 5.10 26.37 4.67
N ARG A 210 5.74 26.95 3.64
CA ARG A 210 7.18 26.95 3.41
C ARG A 210 7.61 28.37 3.08
N SER A 211 8.52 28.90 3.89
CA SER A 211 8.94 30.30 3.84
C SER A 211 10.07 30.53 2.85
N SER A 212 10.02 31.65 2.13
CA SER A 212 11.14 32.17 1.30
C SER A 212 12.24 32.84 2.11
N GLU A 213 12.12 32.96 3.42
CA GLU A 213 13.21 33.43 4.28
C GLU A 213 14.34 32.42 4.42
N HIS A 214 14.08 31.15 4.10
CA HIS A 214 15.13 30.14 4.04
C HIS A 214 16.10 30.44 2.89
N PRO A 215 17.43 30.36 3.12
CA PRO A 215 18.44 30.75 2.12
C PRO A 215 18.34 30.01 0.79
N ASP A 216 17.94 28.74 0.80
CA ASP A 216 17.82 27.89 -0.40
C ASP A 216 16.42 27.95 -1.05
N TRP A 217 15.44 28.63 -0.43
CA TRP A 217 14.05 28.64 -0.91
C TRP A 217 13.59 30.03 -1.37
N GLN A 218 14.53 30.82 -1.88
CA GLN A 218 14.29 32.18 -2.32
C GLN A 218 13.77 32.30 -3.75
N ALA A 219 13.79 31.21 -4.53
CA ALA A 219 13.21 31.24 -5.87
C ALA A 219 11.69 31.38 -5.80
N GLU A 220 11.09 32.11 -6.73
CA GLU A 220 9.63 32.38 -6.81
C GLU A 220 8.76 31.12 -6.82
N THR A 221 9.36 29.97 -7.08
CA THR A 221 8.66 28.67 -7.11
C THR A 221 8.89 27.82 -5.85
N ASP A 222 9.75 28.24 -4.93
CA ASP A 222 10.16 27.44 -3.79
C ASP A 222 9.29 27.66 -2.57
N ASP A 223 8.95 28.90 -2.26
CA ASP A 223 8.00 29.24 -1.21
C ASP A 223 6.59 28.82 -1.57
N ARG A 224 5.81 28.39 -0.61
CA ARG A 224 4.44 27.99 -0.90
C ARG A 224 3.56 27.91 0.33
N VAL A 225 2.28 28.14 0.11
CA VAL A 225 1.20 27.74 0.99
C VAL A 225 0.35 26.69 0.29
N ASN A 226 0.21 25.54 0.89
CA ASN A 226 -0.77 24.54 0.49
C ASN A 226 -1.94 24.57 1.46
N ARG A 227 -3.16 24.55 0.93
CA ARG A 227 -4.37 24.32 1.72
C ARG A 227 -5.22 23.29 1.00
N GLU A 228 -5.39 22.15 1.62
CA GLU A 228 -6.27 21.10 1.13
C GLU A 228 -7.38 20.83 2.14
N GLN A 229 -8.60 20.77 1.65
CA GLN A 229 -9.75 20.32 2.42
C GLN A 229 -10.46 19.23 1.64
N SER A 230 -10.75 18.11 2.29
CA SER A 230 -11.57 17.08 1.68
C SER A 230 -12.67 16.63 2.61
N LYS A 231 -13.79 16.33 2.01
CA LYS A 231 -14.96 15.72 2.65
C LYS A 231 -15.23 14.40 1.96
N ARG A 232 -15.40 13.36 2.74
CA ARG A 232 -15.84 12.06 2.25
C ARG A 232 -17.10 11.65 2.99
N PHE A 233 -18.12 11.24 2.24
CA PHE A 233 -19.33 10.67 2.76
C PHE A 233 -19.56 9.30 2.12
N ASP A 234 -19.52 8.27 2.95
CA ASP A 234 -19.79 6.90 2.54
C ASP A 234 -21.04 6.41 3.27
N TRP A 235 -21.85 5.62 2.62
CA TRP A 235 -22.88 4.85 3.30
C TRP A 235 -22.97 3.46 2.71
N SER A 236 -23.29 2.50 3.57
CA SER A 236 -23.66 1.15 3.16
C SER A 236 -24.95 0.74 3.85
N LEU A 237 -25.76 -0.01 3.12
CA LEU A 237 -27.04 -0.55 3.57
C LEU A 237 -27.09 -2.04 3.29
N ASN A 238 -27.56 -2.81 4.25
CA ASN A 238 -27.59 -4.25 4.17
C ASN A 238 -28.93 -4.78 4.72
N ASN A 239 -29.68 -5.50 3.91
CA ASN A 239 -30.89 -6.20 4.26
C ASN A 239 -30.61 -7.71 4.23
N THR A 240 -30.81 -8.39 5.33
CA THR A 240 -30.61 -9.83 5.44
C THR A 240 -31.85 -10.53 5.95
N ILE A 241 -32.33 -11.50 5.21
CA ILE A 241 -33.39 -12.43 5.64
C ILE A 241 -32.73 -13.77 5.86
N THR A 242 -32.87 -14.32 7.06
CA THR A 242 -32.39 -15.66 7.41
C THR A 242 -33.59 -16.51 7.85
N TRP A 243 -33.73 -17.65 7.23
CA TRP A 243 -34.64 -18.68 7.68
C TRP A 243 -33.84 -19.87 8.18
N GLU A 244 -34.08 -20.28 9.41
CA GLU A 244 -33.40 -21.39 10.07
C GLU A 244 -34.44 -22.37 10.61
N HIS A 245 -34.28 -23.65 10.26
CA HIS A 245 -35.17 -24.69 10.74
C HIS A 245 -34.45 -26.03 10.90
N ILE A 246 -34.84 -26.77 11.95
CA ILE A 246 -34.38 -28.12 12.19
C ILE A 246 -35.56 -29.08 12.03
N PHE A 247 -35.49 -29.97 11.01
CA PHE A 247 -36.48 -30.98 10.74
C PHE A 247 -36.07 -32.29 11.34
N ALA A 248 -37.01 -32.99 11.96
CA ALA A 248 -36.78 -34.32 12.53
C ALA A 248 -35.50 -34.45 13.40
N GLU A 249 -35.14 -33.36 14.09
CA GLU A 249 -33.97 -33.26 15.00
C GLU A 249 -32.61 -33.50 14.32
N LYS A 250 -32.57 -33.82 13.05
CA LYS A 250 -31.35 -34.24 12.31
C LYS A 250 -31.02 -33.37 11.09
N HIS A 251 -32.02 -32.73 10.52
CA HIS A 251 -31.86 -31.95 9.29
C HIS A 251 -31.86 -30.45 9.61
N HIS A 252 -30.69 -29.87 9.73
CA HIS A 252 -30.53 -28.44 10.00
C HIS A 252 -30.35 -27.68 8.68
N THR A 253 -31.25 -26.75 8.41
CA THR A 253 -31.27 -25.95 7.17
C THR A 253 -31.25 -24.47 7.51
N ILE A 254 -30.36 -23.70 6.84
CA ILE A 254 -30.33 -22.26 6.93
C ILE A 254 -30.36 -21.68 5.51
N LEU A 255 -31.37 -20.89 5.21
CA LEU A 255 -31.45 -20.08 3.99
C LEU A 255 -31.20 -18.62 4.35
N THR A 256 -30.23 -18.00 3.69
CA THR A 256 -29.89 -16.58 3.87
C THR A 256 -30.00 -15.85 2.54
N LEU A 257 -30.77 -14.76 2.51
CA LEU A 257 -30.87 -13.84 1.39
C LEU A 257 -30.36 -12.48 1.84
N VAL A 258 -29.49 -11.89 1.04
CA VAL A 258 -28.90 -10.56 1.34
C VAL A 258 -29.06 -9.64 0.14
N GLN A 259 -29.42 -8.40 0.41
CA GLN A 259 -29.36 -7.28 -0.52
C GLN A 259 -28.50 -6.18 0.09
N GLU A 260 -27.52 -5.72 -0.66
CA GLU A 260 -26.56 -4.69 -0.28
C GLU A 260 -26.60 -3.52 -1.25
N ALA A 261 -26.39 -2.33 -0.74
CA ALA A 261 -26.14 -1.13 -1.53
C ALA A 261 -25.14 -0.24 -0.81
N GLU A 262 -24.26 0.38 -1.56
CA GLU A 262 -23.30 1.34 -1.02
C GLU A 262 -23.04 2.48 -1.99
N GLU A 263 -22.67 3.61 -1.43
CA GLU A 263 -22.18 4.76 -2.16
C GLU A 263 -21.01 5.39 -1.41
N ARG A 264 -20.00 5.82 -2.15
CA ARG A 264 -18.85 6.57 -1.67
C ARG A 264 -18.74 7.85 -2.47
N GLN A 265 -18.70 8.97 -1.78
CA GLN A 265 -18.48 10.28 -2.40
C GLN A 265 -17.33 11.00 -1.71
N SER A 266 -16.45 11.60 -2.50
CA SER A 266 -15.35 12.43 -2.00
C SER A 266 -15.26 13.72 -2.79
N TRP A 267 -15.10 14.82 -2.07
CA TRP A 267 -14.84 16.16 -2.60
C TRP A 267 -13.56 16.67 -1.99
N ALA A 268 -12.64 17.11 -2.82
CA ALA A 268 -11.38 17.67 -2.37
C ALA A 268 -11.06 18.96 -3.12
N ASP A 269 -10.76 20.01 -2.37
CA ASP A 269 -10.30 21.29 -2.89
C ASP A 269 -8.90 21.57 -2.37
N ARG A 270 -7.99 21.92 -3.28
CA ARG A 270 -6.61 22.29 -2.97
C ARG A 270 -6.28 23.64 -3.59
N ILE A 271 -5.68 24.48 -2.77
CA ILE A 271 -5.08 25.76 -3.16
C ILE A 271 -3.58 25.65 -2.91
N GLU A 272 -2.78 25.96 -3.90
CA GLU A 272 -1.33 26.15 -3.77
C GLU A 272 -0.99 27.56 -4.21
N ALA A 273 -0.60 28.41 -3.25
CA ALA A 273 -0.11 29.75 -3.50
C ALA A 273 1.43 29.74 -3.45
N ARG A 274 2.07 30.40 -4.42
CA ARG A 274 3.52 30.53 -4.55
C ARG A 274 3.94 31.99 -4.67
N ASN A 275 5.20 32.26 -4.45
CA ASN A 275 5.78 33.60 -4.41
C ASN A 275 4.97 34.50 -3.48
N ILE A 276 4.89 34.07 -2.23
CA ILE A 276 4.14 34.74 -1.17
C ILE A 276 5.05 35.65 -0.35
N LEU A 277 4.49 36.69 0.24
CA LEU A 277 5.24 37.51 1.22
C LEU A 277 5.43 36.63 2.49
N PRO A 278 6.68 36.34 2.89
CA PRO A 278 6.93 35.54 4.07
C PRO A 278 6.46 36.29 5.33
N SER A 279 5.79 35.56 6.21
CA SER A 279 5.33 36.11 7.49
C SER A 279 4.95 34.97 8.43
N GLU A 280 5.55 34.92 9.60
CA GLU A 280 5.17 33.99 10.66
C GLU A 280 3.71 34.19 11.10
N ALA A 281 3.21 35.44 11.12
CA ALA A 281 1.83 35.75 11.51
C ALA A 281 0.81 35.29 10.45
N LEU A 282 1.17 35.28 9.18
CA LEU A 282 0.30 34.85 8.08
C LEU A 282 0.45 33.37 7.81
N GLY A 283 1.68 32.82 7.78
CA GLY A 283 1.96 31.43 7.53
C GLY A 283 1.06 30.84 6.44
N PHE A 284 0.42 29.72 6.70
CA PHE A 284 -0.53 29.09 5.77
C PHE A 284 -1.89 29.83 5.65
N HIS A 285 -2.10 30.95 6.32
CA HIS A 285 -3.31 31.78 6.19
C HIS A 285 -3.23 32.77 5.01
N GLY A 286 -2.04 33.08 4.52
CA GLY A 286 -1.76 34.16 3.57
C GLY A 286 -1.87 33.79 2.08
N THR A 287 -2.86 33.00 1.64
CA THR A 287 -2.97 32.58 0.22
C THR A 287 -3.25 33.71 -0.77
N ALA A 288 -3.84 34.81 -0.32
CA ALA A 288 -4.19 35.94 -1.19
C ALA A 288 -2.96 36.70 -1.73
N ASN A 289 -1.81 36.60 -1.08
CA ASN A 289 -0.57 37.28 -1.41
C ASN A 289 0.27 36.57 -2.48
N GLY A 290 -0.14 35.35 -2.89
CA GLY A 290 0.59 34.57 -3.89
C GLY A 290 0.49 35.13 -5.31
N ASP A 291 1.52 34.90 -6.11
CA ASP A 291 1.51 35.23 -7.53
C ASP A 291 0.47 34.38 -8.28
N LYS A 292 -0.42 35.06 -9.00
CA LYS A 292 -1.53 34.40 -9.71
C LYS A 292 -1.08 33.51 -10.86
N ASN A 293 0.11 33.70 -11.42
CA ASN A 293 0.64 32.92 -12.53
C ASN A 293 1.35 31.67 -12.05
N LEU A 294 1.90 31.69 -10.83
CA LEU A 294 2.60 30.58 -10.19
C LEU A 294 1.69 29.74 -9.28
N SER A 295 0.58 30.34 -8.83
CA SER A 295 -0.38 29.70 -7.94
C SER A 295 -1.36 28.81 -8.71
N SER A 296 -1.82 27.76 -8.07
CA SER A 296 -2.78 26.81 -8.66
C SER A 296 -3.91 26.47 -7.70
N PHE A 297 -5.04 26.12 -8.26
CA PHE A 297 -6.18 25.55 -7.52
C PHE A 297 -6.69 24.33 -8.26
N ARG A 298 -7.13 23.32 -7.50
CA ARG A 298 -7.63 22.06 -8.03
C ARG A 298 -8.81 21.59 -7.20
N SER A 299 -9.86 21.17 -7.88
CA SER A 299 -10.97 20.41 -7.28
C SER A 299 -11.00 19.01 -7.84
N THR A 300 -11.35 18.04 -7.01
CA THR A 300 -11.50 16.64 -7.42
C THR A 300 -12.74 16.07 -6.74
N ASP A 301 -13.70 15.61 -7.55
CA ASP A 301 -14.91 14.97 -7.11
C ASP A 301 -14.93 13.52 -7.58
N THR A 302 -15.20 12.58 -6.67
CA THR A 302 -15.34 11.17 -6.99
C THR A 302 -16.63 10.62 -6.43
N ARG A 303 -17.27 9.74 -7.20
CA ARG A 303 -18.46 9.01 -6.78
C ARG A 303 -18.40 7.57 -7.26
N GLU A 304 -18.61 6.65 -6.35
CA GLU A 304 -18.68 5.22 -6.60
C GLU A 304 -19.95 4.66 -6.01
N THR A 305 -20.60 3.76 -6.74
CA THR A 305 -21.77 3.04 -6.25
C THR A 305 -21.59 1.55 -6.48
N ALA A 306 -22.04 0.75 -5.51
CA ALA A 306 -22.08 -0.69 -5.66
C ALA A 306 -23.39 -1.27 -5.10
N CYS A 307 -23.80 -2.41 -5.65
CA CYS A 307 -24.90 -3.19 -5.13
C CYS A 307 -24.57 -4.68 -5.19
N GLY A 308 -25.17 -5.45 -4.31
CA GLY A 308 -24.95 -6.90 -4.22
C GLY A 308 -26.23 -7.64 -3.83
N TYR A 309 -26.40 -8.81 -4.41
CA TYR A 309 -27.46 -9.76 -4.06
C TYR A 309 -26.83 -11.12 -3.79
N LEU A 310 -27.14 -11.71 -2.64
CA LEU A 310 -26.64 -13.03 -2.26
C LEU A 310 -27.76 -13.95 -1.82
N ALA A 311 -27.69 -15.19 -2.27
CA ALA A 311 -28.48 -16.29 -1.76
C ALA A 311 -27.53 -17.39 -1.29
N ARG A 312 -27.71 -17.88 -0.06
CA ARG A 312 -26.91 -18.93 0.54
C ARG A 312 -27.82 -19.99 1.17
N LEU A 313 -27.57 -21.24 0.86
CA LEU A 313 -28.20 -22.38 1.48
C LEU A 313 -27.13 -23.19 2.22
N PHE A 314 -27.33 -23.40 3.51
CA PHE A 314 -26.59 -24.35 4.32
C PHE A 314 -27.50 -25.49 4.73
N TYR A 315 -26.97 -26.71 4.65
CA TYR A 315 -27.65 -27.93 5.11
C TYR A 315 -26.69 -28.80 5.89
N SER A 316 -27.14 -29.31 7.03
CA SER A 316 -26.40 -30.28 7.84
C SER A 316 -27.32 -31.46 8.16
N TYR A 317 -26.80 -32.66 8.00
CA TYR A 317 -27.44 -33.90 8.46
C TYR A 317 -26.68 -34.51 9.64
N ASN A 318 -27.35 -34.50 10.80
CA ASN A 318 -26.86 -35.05 12.06
C ASN A 318 -25.44 -34.58 12.42
N ASP A 319 -25.07 -33.32 12.07
CA ASP A 319 -23.75 -32.73 12.24
C ASP A 319 -22.58 -33.54 11.67
N THR A 320 -22.93 -34.56 10.84
CA THR A 320 -21.96 -35.46 10.19
C THR A 320 -21.68 -35.01 8.76
N TYR A 321 -22.71 -34.72 7.97
CA TYR A 321 -22.58 -34.27 6.58
C TYR A 321 -23.10 -32.84 6.45
N MET A 322 -22.27 -31.97 5.92
CA MET A 322 -22.62 -30.55 5.76
C MET A 322 -22.37 -30.13 4.33
N ALA A 323 -23.29 -29.33 3.77
CA ALA A 323 -23.18 -28.77 2.47
C ALA A 323 -23.57 -27.27 2.52
N THR A 324 -22.81 -26.44 1.83
CA THR A 324 -23.13 -25.02 1.63
C THR A 324 -23.10 -24.72 0.14
N PHE A 325 -24.07 -23.97 -0.34
CA PHE A 325 -24.06 -23.39 -1.67
C PHE A 325 -24.38 -21.88 -1.57
N SER A 326 -23.65 -21.05 -2.30
CA SER A 326 -23.93 -19.62 -2.38
C SER A 326 -23.84 -19.13 -3.81
N PHE A 327 -24.72 -18.21 -4.14
CA PHE A 327 -24.70 -17.44 -5.37
C PHE A 327 -24.70 -15.96 -5.01
N ARG A 328 -23.79 -15.18 -5.61
CA ARG A 328 -23.71 -13.74 -5.43
C ARG A 328 -23.64 -13.03 -6.78
N ARG A 329 -24.39 -11.96 -6.92
CA ARG A 329 -24.32 -11.04 -8.05
C ARG A 329 -23.96 -9.66 -7.53
N ASP A 330 -22.84 -9.11 -8.00
CA ASP A 330 -22.35 -7.78 -7.63
C ASP A 330 -22.31 -6.85 -8.83
N GLY A 331 -22.70 -5.58 -8.61
CA GLY A 331 -22.58 -4.48 -9.53
C GLY A 331 -21.69 -3.38 -8.95
N TYR A 332 -20.89 -2.74 -9.81
CA TYR A 332 -20.00 -1.64 -9.41
C TYR A 332 -19.82 -0.62 -10.54
N SER A 333 -19.95 0.67 -10.20
CA SER A 333 -20.01 1.76 -11.17
C SER A 333 -18.68 2.05 -11.89
N ALA A 334 -17.53 1.60 -11.37
CA ALA A 334 -16.24 1.85 -11.99
C ALA A 334 -15.89 0.89 -13.13
N PHE A 335 -16.66 -0.20 -13.30
CA PHE A 335 -16.51 -1.11 -14.42
C PHE A 335 -17.18 -0.61 -15.69
N GLY A 336 -16.82 -1.24 -16.81
CA GLY A 336 -17.35 -0.88 -18.13
C GLY A 336 -18.86 -1.04 -18.23
N THR A 337 -19.48 -0.19 -19.02
CA THR A 337 -20.94 -0.16 -19.18
C THR A 337 -21.54 -1.45 -19.75
N THR A 338 -20.72 -2.24 -20.45
CA THR A 338 -21.12 -3.55 -20.98
C THR A 338 -21.16 -4.64 -19.89
N ASN A 339 -20.28 -4.56 -18.89
CA ASN A 339 -20.12 -5.58 -17.84
C ASN A 339 -20.10 -5.00 -16.42
N PRO A 340 -21.10 -4.19 -16.02
CA PRO A 340 -21.11 -3.60 -14.69
C PRO A 340 -21.37 -4.61 -13.57
N TYR A 341 -21.92 -5.80 -13.92
CA TYR A 341 -22.26 -6.87 -12.99
C TYR A 341 -21.40 -8.11 -13.21
N ALA A 342 -21.07 -8.80 -12.10
CA ALA A 342 -20.45 -10.12 -12.13
C ALA A 342 -21.24 -11.10 -11.25
N ASN A 343 -21.18 -12.39 -11.60
CA ASN A 343 -21.78 -13.47 -10.85
C ASN A 343 -20.69 -14.35 -10.25
N PHE A 344 -20.85 -14.70 -8.98
CA PHE A 344 -19.91 -15.51 -8.22
C PHE A 344 -20.64 -16.68 -7.57
N PHE A 345 -20.05 -17.85 -7.67
CA PHE A 345 -20.56 -19.08 -7.09
C PHE A 345 -19.59 -19.59 -6.04
N SER A 346 -20.14 -20.17 -4.98
CA SER A 346 -19.33 -20.93 -4.03
C SER A 346 -20.07 -22.16 -3.53
N GLY A 347 -19.31 -23.20 -3.20
CA GLY A 347 -19.84 -24.43 -2.63
C GLY A 347 -18.83 -25.02 -1.66
N ALA A 348 -19.30 -25.65 -0.60
CA ALA A 348 -18.47 -26.36 0.35
C ALA A 348 -19.18 -27.63 0.83
N LEU A 349 -18.39 -28.68 1.00
CA LEU A 349 -18.79 -29.93 1.62
C LEU A 349 -17.92 -30.22 2.82
N ALA A 350 -18.49 -30.71 3.89
CA ALA A 350 -17.76 -31.18 5.05
C ALA A 350 -18.32 -32.47 5.57
N TRP A 351 -17.42 -33.33 6.02
CA TRP A 351 -17.73 -34.64 6.59
C TRP A 351 -17.01 -34.84 7.92
N THR A 352 -17.79 -34.94 9.00
CA THR A 352 -17.27 -35.24 10.33
C THR A 352 -17.23 -36.77 10.48
N PHE A 353 -16.17 -37.37 9.95
CA PHE A 353 -16.06 -38.84 9.86
C PHE A 353 -15.95 -39.51 11.22
N THR A 354 -15.59 -38.80 12.27
CA THR A 354 -15.59 -39.34 13.65
C THR A 354 -16.99 -39.51 14.23
N ASN A 355 -18.03 -38.91 13.62
CA ASN A 355 -19.43 -39.14 14.01
C ASN A 355 -20.02 -40.42 13.42
N GLU A 356 -19.25 -41.13 12.56
CA GLU A 356 -19.71 -42.36 11.93
C GLU A 356 -19.61 -43.55 12.88
N ASN A 357 -20.57 -44.48 12.78
CA ASN A 357 -20.64 -45.67 13.61
C ASN A 357 -19.44 -46.63 13.45
N PHE A 358 -18.74 -46.57 12.32
CA PHE A 358 -17.55 -47.39 12.07
C PHE A 358 -16.28 -46.83 12.72
N TRP A 359 -16.31 -45.57 13.23
CA TRP A 359 -15.14 -44.94 13.82
C TRP A 359 -14.98 -45.31 15.28
N ASN A 360 -13.96 -46.12 15.60
CA ASN A 360 -13.72 -46.61 16.95
C ASN A 360 -12.33 -46.28 17.51
N TRP A 361 -11.53 -45.47 16.77
CA TRP A 361 -10.19 -45.14 17.22
C TRP A 361 -10.22 -43.97 18.23
N LYS A 362 -10.23 -44.33 19.51
CA LYS A 362 -10.40 -43.41 20.65
C LYS A 362 -9.38 -42.25 20.74
N PRO A 363 -8.09 -42.44 20.36
CA PRO A 363 -7.15 -41.31 20.43
C PRO A 363 -7.55 -40.12 19.55
N LEU A 364 -8.22 -40.33 18.41
CA LEU A 364 -8.79 -39.28 17.59
C LEU A 364 -10.22 -38.97 18.04
N SER A 365 -10.37 -37.87 18.77
CA SER A 365 -11.63 -37.43 19.39
C SER A 365 -12.56 -36.71 18.43
N SER A 366 -12.01 -36.00 17.47
CA SER A 366 -12.74 -35.33 16.41
C SER A 366 -11.95 -35.36 15.11
N GLY A 367 -12.65 -35.55 13.99
CA GLY A 367 -12.05 -35.53 12.66
C GLY A 367 -13.05 -35.06 11.62
N LYS A 368 -12.68 -34.03 10.86
CA LYS A 368 -13.52 -33.41 9.85
C LYS A 368 -12.74 -33.14 8.59
N LEU A 369 -13.20 -33.69 7.48
CA LEU A 369 -12.70 -33.36 6.13
C LEU A 369 -13.55 -32.26 5.52
N ARG A 370 -12.90 -31.26 4.90
CA ARG A 370 -13.55 -30.15 4.23
C ARG A 370 -13.03 -29.97 2.80
N VAL A 371 -13.94 -29.71 1.87
CA VAL A 371 -13.60 -29.35 0.50
C VAL A 371 -14.44 -28.14 0.13
N SER A 372 -13.83 -27.11 -0.39
CA SER A 372 -14.56 -25.93 -0.82
C SER A 372 -14.05 -25.39 -2.16
N PHE A 373 -14.97 -24.78 -2.86
CA PHE A 373 -14.78 -24.01 -4.09
C PHE A 373 -15.45 -22.67 -3.91
N GLY A 374 -14.79 -21.59 -4.34
CA GLY A 374 -15.40 -20.27 -4.28
C GLY A 374 -14.83 -19.32 -5.32
N GLN A 375 -15.64 -18.38 -5.76
CA GLN A 375 -15.27 -17.30 -6.65
C GLN A 375 -15.45 -15.96 -5.94
N ASN A 376 -14.46 -15.09 -6.05
CA ASN A 376 -14.49 -13.72 -5.54
C ASN A 376 -14.12 -12.75 -6.66
N GLY A 377 -14.81 -11.60 -6.70
CA GLY A 377 -14.43 -10.47 -7.54
C GLY A 377 -13.60 -9.46 -6.77
N ASN A 378 -12.61 -8.86 -7.43
CA ASN A 378 -11.88 -7.72 -6.91
C ASN A 378 -12.46 -6.43 -7.51
N ARG A 379 -12.78 -5.45 -6.65
CA ARG A 379 -13.27 -4.12 -7.04
C ARG A 379 -12.33 -2.99 -6.59
N SER A 380 -11.16 -3.33 -6.07
CA SER A 380 -10.14 -2.34 -5.69
C SER A 380 -9.46 -1.83 -6.95
N LEU A 381 -10.01 -0.75 -7.51
CA LEU A 381 -9.49 -0.09 -8.70
C LEU A 381 -8.74 1.18 -8.31
N ALA A 382 -7.77 1.57 -9.13
CA ALA A 382 -6.96 2.75 -8.90
C ALA A 382 -7.74 4.08 -9.13
N ASP A 383 -8.83 4.04 -9.91
CA ASP A 383 -9.62 5.21 -10.28
C ASP A 383 -11.10 4.82 -10.39
N SER A 384 -11.97 5.61 -9.80
CA SER A 384 -13.44 5.44 -9.81
C SER A 384 -14.04 5.49 -11.23
N TYR A 385 -13.32 6.06 -12.19
CA TYR A 385 -13.77 6.26 -13.58
C TYR A 385 -12.84 5.57 -14.59
N ILE A 386 -12.15 4.51 -14.18
CA ILE A 386 -11.09 3.85 -14.97
C ILE A 386 -11.59 3.32 -16.34
N ALA A 387 -12.85 2.93 -16.44
CA ALA A 387 -13.46 2.46 -17.68
C ALA A 387 -13.84 3.59 -18.66
N LEU A 388 -13.85 4.84 -18.21
CA LEU A 388 -14.24 5.98 -19.01
C LEU A 388 -13.04 6.66 -19.66
N ALA A 389 -13.29 7.33 -20.80
CA ALA A 389 -12.31 8.24 -21.38
C ALA A 389 -12.04 9.40 -20.42
N ASN A 390 -10.78 9.83 -20.36
CA ASN A 390 -10.40 11.04 -19.63
C ASN A 390 -9.94 12.13 -20.58
N LEU A 391 -10.38 13.36 -20.32
CA LEU A 391 -9.94 14.54 -21.02
C LEU A 391 -8.92 15.30 -20.19
N SER A 392 -7.81 15.67 -20.80
CA SER A 392 -6.78 16.49 -20.16
C SER A 392 -6.61 17.81 -20.93
N LEU A 393 -6.19 18.84 -20.19
CA LEU A 393 -5.89 20.14 -20.74
C LEU A 393 -4.43 20.14 -21.20
N GLY A 394 -4.20 20.39 -22.49
CA GLY A 394 -2.88 20.63 -23.04
C GLY A 394 -2.64 22.12 -23.28
N LYS A 395 -1.36 22.49 -23.34
CA LYS A 395 -0.90 23.85 -23.59
C LYS A 395 0.17 23.84 -24.66
N TYR A 396 -0.09 24.51 -25.79
CA TYR A 396 0.92 24.80 -26.79
C TYR A 396 1.48 26.20 -26.58
N THR A 397 2.77 26.31 -26.31
CA THR A 397 3.50 27.58 -26.17
C THR A 397 4.16 28.02 -27.46
N GLN A 398 4.13 27.21 -28.52
CA GLN A 398 4.82 27.51 -29.76
C GLN A 398 3.84 27.83 -30.89
N GLY A 399 3.95 28.99 -31.47
CA GLY A 399 3.49 29.29 -32.80
C GLY A 399 2.31 30.23 -32.95
N TYR A 400 1.68 30.75 -31.89
CA TYR A 400 0.69 31.79 -32.06
C TYR A 400 1.22 33.13 -31.49
N ILE A 401 1.53 34.06 -32.39
CA ILE A 401 1.89 35.43 -32.00
C ILE A 401 0.62 36.26 -32.08
N ASN A 402 0.24 36.90 -30.97
CA ASN A 402 -0.82 37.87 -31.00
C ASN A 402 -0.41 39.02 -31.94
N SER A 403 -1.13 39.16 -33.05
CA SER A 403 -0.81 40.14 -34.08
C SER A 403 -0.86 41.61 -33.61
N ALA A 404 -1.56 41.87 -32.48
CA ALA A 404 -1.67 43.21 -31.92
C ALA A 404 -0.58 43.55 -30.89
N SER A 405 -0.06 42.52 -30.14
CA SER A 405 0.91 42.74 -29.08
C SER A 405 2.30 42.13 -29.34
N GLY A 406 2.44 41.30 -30.40
CA GLY A 406 3.68 40.53 -30.67
C GLY A 406 4.00 39.45 -29.61
N ALA A 407 3.13 39.23 -28.62
CA ALA A 407 3.36 38.30 -27.56
C ALA A 407 2.98 36.84 -27.99
N LEU A 408 3.74 35.88 -27.53
CA LEU A 408 3.38 34.45 -27.65
C LEU A 408 2.08 34.18 -26.88
N MET A 409 1.11 33.63 -27.54
CA MET A 409 -0.15 33.19 -26.90
C MET A 409 -0.11 31.72 -26.55
N ASP A 410 -0.53 31.41 -25.34
CA ASP A 410 -0.80 30.05 -24.93
C ASP A 410 -2.11 29.55 -25.52
N LEU A 411 -2.02 28.57 -26.41
CA LEU A 411 -3.21 27.88 -26.90
C LEU A 411 -3.54 26.70 -25.99
N LYS A 412 -4.64 26.84 -25.24
CA LYS A 412 -5.18 25.73 -24.43
C LYS A 412 -6.08 24.86 -25.30
N TYR A 413 -5.90 23.54 -25.21
CA TYR A 413 -6.73 22.57 -25.91
C TYR A 413 -7.08 21.39 -25.03
N LEU A 414 -8.20 20.76 -25.29
CA LEU A 414 -8.61 19.50 -24.65
C LEU A 414 -8.22 18.34 -25.55
N PHE A 415 -7.65 17.31 -24.96
CA PHE A 415 -7.37 16.07 -25.65
C PHE A 415 -7.75 14.86 -24.80
N VAL A 416 -8.03 13.74 -25.43
CA VAL A 416 -8.28 12.47 -24.75
C VAL A 416 -6.95 11.94 -24.24
N SER A 417 -6.77 11.89 -22.92
CA SER A 417 -5.54 11.41 -22.28
C SER A 417 -5.62 9.93 -21.89
N ARG A 418 -6.82 9.37 -21.81
CA ARG A 418 -7.08 7.96 -21.56
C ARG A 418 -8.24 7.49 -22.43
N LEU A 419 -8.05 6.35 -23.11
CA LEU A 419 -9.09 5.68 -23.88
C LEU A 419 -10.16 5.06 -22.95
N ALA A 420 -11.43 5.11 -23.38
CA ALA A 420 -12.49 4.35 -22.73
C ALA A 420 -12.34 2.85 -22.99
N ASN A 421 -12.63 2.04 -21.99
CA ASN A 421 -12.83 0.60 -22.16
C ASN A 421 -14.21 0.17 -21.63
N PRO A 422 -15.27 0.24 -22.44
CA PRO A 422 -16.62 -0.14 -22.02
C PRO A 422 -16.75 -1.64 -21.66
N ASN A 423 -15.78 -2.46 -22.08
CA ASN A 423 -15.74 -3.90 -21.81
C ASN A 423 -14.93 -4.27 -20.56
N LEU A 424 -14.37 -3.28 -19.83
CA LEU A 424 -13.63 -3.55 -18.61
C LEU A 424 -14.50 -4.32 -17.62
N GLN A 425 -14.04 -5.47 -17.17
CA GLN A 425 -14.78 -6.39 -16.31
C GLN A 425 -14.04 -6.70 -15.01
N TRP A 426 -14.71 -7.40 -14.13
CA TRP A 426 -14.23 -7.81 -12.85
C TRP A 426 -13.05 -8.79 -12.95
N GLU A 427 -11.99 -8.50 -12.22
CA GLU A 427 -10.95 -9.46 -11.89
C GLU A 427 -11.54 -10.55 -11.01
N LYS A 428 -11.29 -11.83 -11.34
CA LYS A 428 -11.91 -12.97 -10.69
C LYS A 428 -10.87 -13.92 -10.10
N THR A 429 -10.95 -14.11 -8.78
CA THR A 429 -10.19 -15.16 -8.08
C THR A 429 -11.07 -16.38 -7.86
N THR A 430 -10.64 -17.53 -8.34
CA THR A 430 -11.29 -18.83 -8.09
C THR A 430 -10.45 -19.60 -7.09
N SER A 431 -11.03 -19.99 -5.97
CA SER A 431 -10.33 -20.69 -4.89
C SER A 431 -10.83 -22.13 -4.76
N TRP A 432 -9.90 -23.06 -4.70
CA TRP A 432 -10.11 -24.46 -4.29
C TRP A 432 -9.36 -24.68 -2.99
N ASN A 433 -10.01 -25.26 -2.00
CA ASN A 433 -9.41 -25.57 -0.71
C ASN A 433 -9.82 -26.97 -0.25
N VAL A 434 -8.85 -27.74 0.25
CA VAL A 434 -9.07 -29.00 0.94
C VAL A 434 -8.49 -28.88 2.33
N GLY A 435 -9.31 -29.12 3.35
CA GLY A 435 -8.94 -28.97 4.75
C GLY A 435 -9.25 -30.25 5.56
N LEU A 436 -8.39 -30.53 6.54
CA LEU A 436 -8.54 -31.58 7.51
C LEU A 436 -8.38 -31.01 8.91
N ASP A 437 -9.44 -31.10 9.71
CA ASP A 437 -9.42 -30.74 11.13
C ASP A 437 -9.42 -31.99 11.98
N VAL A 438 -8.49 -32.10 12.91
CA VAL A 438 -8.38 -33.27 13.81
C VAL A 438 -8.15 -32.83 15.24
N GLY A 439 -8.80 -33.55 16.17
CA GLY A 439 -8.62 -33.36 17.59
C GLY A 439 -8.25 -34.69 18.26
N PHE A 440 -7.15 -34.71 18.97
CA PHE A 440 -6.65 -35.90 19.67
C PHE A 440 -6.79 -35.76 21.17
N PHE A 441 -6.95 -36.90 21.86
CA PHE A 441 -6.95 -37.05 23.32
C PHE A 441 -7.97 -36.12 24.00
N ASN A 442 -9.26 -36.22 23.63
CA ASN A 442 -10.34 -35.32 24.06
C ASN A 442 -10.07 -33.85 23.71
N ASN A 443 -9.62 -33.63 22.48
CA ASN A 443 -9.28 -32.31 21.94
C ASN A 443 -8.18 -31.57 22.73
N ARG A 444 -7.29 -32.29 23.41
CA ARG A 444 -6.10 -31.70 24.01
C ARG A 444 -5.10 -31.24 22.96
N ILE A 445 -5.06 -31.90 21.82
CA ILE A 445 -4.28 -31.49 20.64
C ILE A 445 -5.27 -31.31 19.50
N ASN A 446 -5.35 -30.08 18.98
CA ASN A 446 -6.16 -29.76 17.82
C ASN A 446 -5.24 -29.32 16.69
N ALA A 447 -5.41 -29.89 15.51
CA ALA A 447 -4.67 -29.52 14.32
C ALA A 447 -5.63 -29.24 13.17
N SER A 448 -5.33 -28.19 12.39
CA SER A 448 -5.97 -27.87 11.13
C SER A 448 -4.91 -27.81 10.04
N MET A 449 -5.13 -28.55 8.96
CA MET A 449 -4.27 -28.58 7.77
C MET A 449 -5.09 -28.17 6.56
N GLU A 450 -4.54 -27.29 5.75
CA GLU A 450 -5.22 -26.80 4.55
C GLU A 450 -4.26 -26.74 3.37
N TYR A 451 -4.76 -27.13 2.20
CA TYR A 451 -4.09 -26.92 0.92
C TYR A 451 -5.03 -26.19 -0.02
N TYR A 452 -4.52 -25.13 -0.63
CA TYR A 452 -5.31 -24.31 -1.52
C TYR A 452 -4.61 -24.03 -2.87
N VAL A 453 -5.44 -23.78 -3.88
CA VAL A 453 -5.03 -23.29 -5.20
C VAL A 453 -5.97 -22.16 -5.58
N MET A 454 -5.41 -20.97 -5.85
CA MET A 454 -6.16 -19.73 -6.09
C MET A 454 -5.67 -19.05 -7.37
N PRO A 455 -6.14 -19.44 -8.57
CA PRO A 455 -5.94 -18.66 -9.78
C PRO A 455 -6.79 -17.39 -9.76
N THR A 456 -6.15 -16.26 -10.08
CA THR A 456 -6.79 -14.98 -10.39
C THR A 456 -6.69 -14.76 -11.89
N THR A 457 -7.83 -14.53 -12.54
CA THR A 457 -7.97 -14.30 -13.97
C THR A 457 -8.54 -12.92 -14.26
N ASP A 458 -8.45 -12.49 -15.50
CA ASP A 458 -8.97 -11.20 -15.94
C ASP A 458 -8.36 -10.03 -15.13
N MET A 459 -7.06 -10.14 -14.80
CA MET A 459 -6.37 -9.09 -14.06
C MET A 459 -6.39 -7.78 -14.84
N ILE A 460 -6.67 -6.70 -14.13
CA ILE A 460 -6.71 -5.37 -14.71
C ILE A 460 -5.30 -4.83 -14.82
N MET A 461 -4.85 -4.61 -16.06
CA MET A 461 -3.49 -4.23 -16.41
C MET A 461 -3.49 -3.14 -17.49
N ASN A 462 -2.44 -2.35 -17.56
CA ASN A 462 -2.20 -1.42 -18.66
C ASN A 462 -1.43 -2.13 -19.77
N GLN A 463 -2.08 -2.36 -20.90
CA GLN A 463 -1.45 -2.89 -22.10
C GLN A 463 -0.88 -1.74 -22.94
N SER A 464 0.40 -1.80 -23.26
CA SER A 464 1.05 -0.84 -24.15
C SER A 464 0.43 -0.89 -25.54
N LEU A 465 0.27 0.27 -26.15
CA LEU A 465 -0.25 0.40 -27.51
C LEU A 465 0.85 0.88 -28.46
N PRO A 466 0.78 0.49 -29.77
CA PRO A 466 1.69 1.04 -30.75
C PRO A 466 1.56 2.57 -30.89
N ASP A 467 2.68 3.26 -31.08
CA ASP A 467 2.77 4.73 -31.11
C ASP A 467 1.83 5.40 -32.13
N PHE A 468 1.55 4.72 -33.25
CA PHE A 468 0.63 5.25 -34.28
C PHE A 468 -0.83 5.39 -33.81
N THR A 469 -1.20 4.79 -32.67
CA THR A 469 -2.54 4.95 -32.08
C THR A 469 -2.71 6.31 -31.43
N GLY A 470 -1.62 7.02 -31.11
CA GLY A 470 -1.60 8.28 -30.38
C GLY A 470 -1.81 8.11 -28.87
N PHE A 471 -1.80 6.88 -28.35
CA PHE A 471 -1.93 6.54 -26.93
C PHE A 471 -0.83 5.58 -26.49
N ASN A 472 -0.31 5.76 -25.30
CA ASN A 472 0.75 4.89 -24.77
C ASN A 472 0.21 3.55 -24.30
N SER A 473 -1.01 3.53 -23.74
CA SER A 473 -1.61 2.31 -23.19
C SER A 473 -3.13 2.37 -23.13
N ILE A 474 -3.74 1.19 -22.95
CA ILE A 474 -5.14 1.02 -22.60
C ILE A 474 -5.26 0.12 -21.38
N THR A 475 -6.12 0.50 -20.42
CA THR A 475 -6.45 -0.36 -19.29
C THR A 475 -7.41 -1.46 -19.74
N THR A 476 -7.01 -2.71 -19.53
CA THR A 476 -7.75 -3.89 -19.98
C THR A 476 -7.62 -5.03 -18.96
N HIS A 477 -8.31 -6.15 -19.20
CA HIS A 477 -8.34 -7.32 -18.32
C HIS A 477 -7.73 -8.53 -19.06
N LEU A 478 -6.49 -8.89 -18.77
CA LEU A 478 -5.76 -9.91 -19.53
C LEU A 478 -5.03 -10.94 -18.67
N GLY A 479 -4.30 -10.52 -17.67
CA GLY A 479 -3.35 -11.36 -16.95
C GLY A 479 -3.97 -12.52 -16.14
N ARG A 480 -3.12 -13.48 -15.79
CA ARG A 480 -3.46 -14.56 -14.86
C ARG A 480 -2.29 -14.84 -13.92
N ILE A 481 -2.57 -14.83 -12.63
CA ILE A 481 -1.65 -15.30 -11.59
C ILE A 481 -2.26 -16.48 -10.83
N GLU A 482 -1.42 -17.27 -10.18
CA GLU A 482 -1.87 -18.39 -9.36
C GLU A 482 -1.10 -18.41 -8.04
N ASN A 483 -1.83 -18.48 -6.94
CA ASN A 483 -1.30 -18.76 -5.62
C ASN A 483 -1.61 -20.20 -5.22
N ARG A 484 -0.63 -20.91 -4.67
CA ARG A 484 -0.79 -22.24 -4.08
C ARG A 484 -0.13 -22.26 -2.73
N GLY A 485 -0.79 -22.84 -1.77
CA GLY A 485 -0.23 -22.87 -0.43
C GLY A 485 -0.68 -24.04 0.40
N PHE A 486 0.09 -24.27 1.45
CA PHE A 486 -0.21 -25.21 2.52
C PHE A 486 -0.13 -24.48 3.85
N GLU A 487 -1.11 -24.72 4.71
CA GLU A 487 -1.19 -24.15 6.05
C GLU A 487 -1.40 -25.25 7.09
N LEU A 488 -0.74 -25.11 8.22
CA LEU A 488 -0.84 -26.00 9.36
C LEU A 488 -0.93 -25.17 10.64
N SER A 489 -1.95 -25.43 11.43
CA SER A 489 -2.12 -24.88 12.78
C SER A 489 -2.27 -26.02 13.78
N ILE A 490 -1.50 -26.00 14.85
CA ILE A 490 -1.57 -26.99 15.94
C ILE A 490 -1.66 -26.24 17.25
N ASN A 491 -2.67 -26.55 18.05
CA ASN A 491 -2.85 -26.06 19.41
C ASN A 491 -2.90 -27.25 20.36
N SER A 492 -2.08 -27.22 21.39
CA SER A 492 -2.02 -28.32 22.37
C SER A 492 -2.05 -27.80 23.81
N ARG A 493 -2.85 -28.45 24.63
CA ARG A 493 -2.84 -28.31 26.10
C ARG A 493 -1.91 -29.36 26.68
N ASN A 494 -0.67 -28.97 26.94
CA ASN A 494 0.36 -29.90 27.40
C ASN A 494 0.15 -30.32 28.84
N ILE A 495 -0.15 -29.33 29.70
CA ILE A 495 -0.44 -29.52 31.11
C ILE A 495 -1.67 -28.70 31.47
N GLU A 496 -2.62 -29.36 32.16
CA GLU A 496 -3.83 -28.75 32.71
C GLU A 496 -4.02 -29.21 34.14
N LYS A 497 -3.62 -28.37 35.10
CA LYS A 497 -3.79 -28.60 36.54
C LYS A 497 -4.45 -27.37 37.16
N ALA A 498 -5.03 -27.53 38.35
CA ALA A 498 -5.77 -26.45 39.02
C ALA A 498 -4.98 -25.13 39.15
N ASN A 499 -3.66 -25.19 39.34
CA ASN A 499 -2.80 -24.02 39.56
C ASN A 499 -1.73 -23.85 38.48
N PHE A 500 -1.74 -24.63 37.42
CA PHE A 500 -0.76 -24.55 36.35
C PHE A 500 -1.32 -25.05 35.02
N GLN A 501 -1.31 -24.20 34.01
CA GLN A 501 -1.71 -24.53 32.67
C GLN A 501 -0.58 -24.20 31.69
N TRP A 502 -0.28 -25.13 30.80
CA TRP A 502 0.67 -24.92 29.72
C TRP A 502 0.04 -25.31 28.40
N GLU A 503 -0.09 -24.30 27.52
CA GLU A 503 -0.57 -24.47 26.14
C GLU A 503 0.55 -24.12 25.16
N THR A 504 0.55 -24.78 24.00
CA THR A 504 1.49 -24.50 22.91
C THR A 504 0.71 -24.31 21.62
N GLY A 505 0.94 -23.22 20.92
CA GLY A 505 0.46 -22.96 19.57
C GLY A 505 1.61 -23.02 18.58
N PHE A 506 1.39 -23.71 17.45
CA PHE A 506 2.31 -23.77 16.32
C PHE A 506 1.55 -23.47 15.04
N THR A 507 2.07 -22.56 14.23
CA THR A 507 1.52 -22.24 12.91
C THR A 507 2.64 -22.30 11.87
N PHE A 508 2.31 -22.89 10.72
CA PHE A 508 3.22 -22.94 9.57
C PHE A 508 2.42 -22.64 8.31
N SER A 509 2.95 -21.78 7.47
CA SER A 509 2.34 -21.48 6.17
C SER A 509 3.42 -21.33 5.09
N VAL A 510 3.11 -21.82 3.89
CA VAL A 510 3.91 -21.61 2.71
C VAL A 510 2.99 -21.25 1.55
N ASN A 511 3.31 -20.19 0.83
CA ASN A 511 2.59 -19.75 -0.38
C ASN A 511 3.57 -19.58 -1.54
N LYS A 512 3.19 -20.06 -2.70
CA LYS A 512 3.90 -19.85 -3.96
C LYS A 512 3.01 -19.05 -4.91
N ASN A 513 3.44 -17.83 -5.23
CA ASN A 513 2.84 -17.00 -6.27
C ASN A 513 3.50 -17.28 -7.61
N THR A 514 2.74 -17.31 -8.72
CA THR A 514 3.27 -17.59 -10.04
C THR A 514 2.45 -16.84 -11.11
N ILE A 515 3.11 -16.06 -11.95
CA ILE A 515 2.51 -15.49 -13.16
C ILE A 515 2.27 -16.61 -14.17
N LYS A 516 1.04 -16.78 -14.64
CA LYS A 516 0.66 -17.80 -15.62
C LYS A 516 0.43 -17.23 -17.00
N LYS A 517 0.02 -15.98 -17.09
CA LYS A 517 -0.26 -15.27 -18.33
C LYS A 517 -0.13 -13.77 -18.11
N LEU A 518 0.33 -13.04 -19.11
CA LEU A 518 0.42 -11.58 -19.13
C LEU A 518 -0.56 -11.00 -20.15
N TYR A 519 -0.04 -10.50 -21.27
CA TYR A 519 -0.82 -9.74 -22.27
C TYR A 519 -1.36 -10.58 -23.43
N GLY A 520 -0.96 -11.86 -23.55
CA GLY A 520 -1.31 -12.72 -24.67
C GLY A 520 -0.49 -12.44 -25.94
N GLU A 521 0.66 -11.77 -25.79
CA GLU A 521 1.62 -11.56 -26.88
C GLU A 521 2.61 -12.72 -26.92
N TYR A 522 2.84 -13.29 -28.09
CA TYR A 522 3.68 -14.47 -28.25
C TYR A 522 4.92 -14.16 -29.09
N GLU A 523 6.02 -14.75 -28.69
CA GLU A 523 7.30 -14.71 -29.44
C GLU A 523 7.77 -16.12 -29.78
N THR A 524 8.53 -16.20 -30.83
CA THR A 524 9.19 -17.46 -31.25
C THR A 524 10.64 -17.39 -30.81
N ILE A 525 11.05 -18.30 -29.96
CA ILE A 525 12.43 -18.39 -29.45
C ILE A 525 13.00 -19.77 -29.78
N VAL A 526 14.33 -19.86 -29.77
CA VAL A 526 15.06 -21.14 -29.88
C VAL A 526 15.49 -21.53 -28.44
N ASP A 527 15.09 -22.71 -28.01
CA ASP A 527 15.46 -23.20 -26.65
C ASP A 527 16.95 -23.65 -26.62
N ALA A 528 17.45 -23.95 -25.42
CA ALA A 528 18.83 -24.41 -25.24
C ALA A 528 19.18 -25.72 -25.96
N LEU A 529 18.18 -26.47 -26.48
CA LEU A 529 18.31 -27.71 -27.25
C LEU A 529 18.22 -27.46 -28.77
N GLY A 530 18.03 -26.19 -29.18
CA GLY A 530 17.90 -25.81 -30.59
C GLY A 530 16.49 -25.98 -31.16
N ASN A 531 15.46 -26.23 -30.34
CA ASN A 531 14.08 -26.34 -30.77
C ASN A 531 13.43 -24.97 -30.86
N THR A 532 12.68 -24.73 -31.92
CA THR A 532 11.84 -23.54 -32.04
C THR A 532 10.57 -23.71 -31.22
N ILE A 533 10.40 -22.86 -30.18
CA ILE A 533 9.21 -22.85 -29.33
C ILE A 533 8.51 -21.50 -29.41
N VAL A 534 7.18 -21.53 -29.28
CA VAL A 534 6.38 -20.32 -29.18
C VAL A 534 6.00 -20.17 -27.70
N LYS A 535 6.45 -19.09 -27.06
CA LYS A 535 6.08 -18.76 -25.69
C LYS A 535 5.43 -17.38 -25.62
N GLU A 536 4.63 -17.15 -24.59
CA GLU A 536 4.14 -15.82 -24.30
C GLU A 536 5.31 -14.93 -23.83
N ARG A 537 5.33 -13.70 -24.31
CA ARG A 537 6.40 -12.73 -24.05
C ARG A 537 6.38 -12.26 -22.59
N ASP A 538 7.55 -12.22 -21.98
CA ASP A 538 7.75 -11.65 -20.66
C ASP A 538 7.72 -10.11 -20.71
N ASP A 539 7.29 -9.46 -19.64
CA ASP A 539 7.37 -8.01 -19.49
C ASP A 539 8.62 -7.62 -18.68
N VAL A 540 9.71 -7.48 -19.39
CA VAL A 540 11.02 -7.13 -18.80
C VAL A 540 11.00 -5.74 -18.17
N THR A 541 10.23 -4.79 -18.73
CA THR A 541 10.15 -3.41 -18.25
C THR A 541 9.57 -3.34 -16.83
N ASN A 542 8.56 -4.16 -16.56
CA ASN A 542 7.94 -4.24 -15.23
C ASN A 542 8.53 -5.35 -14.36
N GLY A 543 9.50 -6.12 -14.86
CA GLY A 543 10.10 -7.26 -14.17
C GLY A 543 9.13 -8.44 -13.98
N TRP A 544 8.17 -8.61 -14.89
CA TRP A 544 7.17 -9.68 -14.81
C TRP A 544 7.51 -10.83 -15.76
N PHE A 545 7.87 -11.96 -15.19
CA PHE A 545 8.30 -13.15 -15.92
C PHE A 545 7.29 -14.29 -15.72
N ILE A 546 6.86 -14.90 -16.82
CA ILE A 546 5.93 -16.03 -16.79
C ILE A 546 6.60 -17.24 -16.11
N GLY A 547 5.91 -17.84 -15.15
CA GLY A 547 6.45 -18.91 -14.31
C GLY A 547 7.14 -18.45 -13.02
N HIS A 548 7.34 -17.13 -12.84
CA HIS A 548 7.95 -16.53 -11.67
C HIS A 548 6.93 -15.78 -10.79
N PRO A 549 7.26 -15.46 -9.52
CA PRO A 549 6.42 -14.61 -8.68
C PRO A 549 6.29 -13.18 -9.23
N VAL A 550 5.16 -12.51 -8.94
CA VAL A 550 4.97 -11.08 -9.29
C VAL A 550 6.03 -10.19 -8.65
N SER A 551 6.49 -10.55 -7.44
CA SER A 551 7.51 -9.82 -6.68
C SER A 551 8.91 -10.40 -6.87
N ALA A 552 9.20 -11.04 -8.01
CA ALA A 552 10.56 -11.50 -8.31
C ALA A 552 11.51 -10.30 -8.37
N ILE A 553 12.65 -10.42 -7.68
CA ILE A 553 13.72 -9.43 -7.78
C ILE A 553 14.42 -9.68 -9.11
N TRP A 554 14.37 -8.67 -9.98
CA TRP A 554 15.04 -8.64 -11.26
C TRP A 554 16.09 -7.54 -11.24
N ASP A 555 17.37 -7.93 -11.20
CA ASP A 555 18.49 -7.01 -11.15
C ASP A 555 19.75 -7.71 -11.66
N TYR A 556 20.80 -6.96 -11.89
CA TYR A 556 22.09 -7.48 -12.27
C TYR A 556 22.66 -8.41 -11.21
N LYS A 557 23.16 -9.56 -11.61
CA LYS A 557 23.84 -10.48 -10.72
C LYS A 557 25.25 -9.96 -10.41
N VAL A 558 25.44 -9.44 -9.21
CA VAL A 558 26.75 -9.01 -8.73
C VAL A 558 27.56 -10.24 -8.32
N THR A 559 28.74 -10.42 -8.91
CA THR A 559 29.66 -11.53 -8.64
C THR A 559 30.79 -11.15 -7.66
N GLY A 560 30.95 -9.87 -7.40
CA GLY A 560 31.94 -9.33 -6.50
C GLY A 560 32.13 -7.83 -6.68
N ILE A 561 33.25 -7.32 -6.20
CA ILE A 561 33.69 -5.94 -6.38
C ILE A 561 35.02 -5.97 -7.09
N TRP A 562 35.23 -5.09 -8.09
CA TRP A 562 36.50 -4.96 -8.77
C TRP A 562 37.61 -4.66 -7.78
N GLN A 563 38.70 -5.48 -7.83
CA GLN A 563 39.83 -5.36 -6.94
C GLN A 563 40.89 -4.42 -7.53
N LYS A 564 41.89 -4.03 -6.70
CA LYS A 564 42.98 -3.14 -7.10
C LYS A 564 43.82 -3.67 -8.26
N ASP A 565 44.02 -4.96 -8.32
CA ASP A 565 44.79 -5.67 -9.36
C ASP A 565 43.98 -5.85 -10.65
N GLU A 566 42.67 -5.60 -10.62
CA GLU A 566 41.76 -5.71 -11.76
C GLU A 566 41.50 -4.36 -12.48
N VAL A 567 42.27 -3.29 -12.19
CA VAL A 567 42.07 -1.93 -12.76
C VAL A 567 41.92 -1.95 -14.27
N LYS A 568 42.80 -2.70 -14.98
CA LYS A 568 42.80 -2.75 -16.44
C LYS A 568 41.58 -3.46 -17.01
N GLU A 569 41.09 -4.50 -16.33
CA GLU A 569 39.90 -5.22 -16.74
C GLU A 569 38.63 -4.37 -16.46
N ALA A 570 38.52 -3.78 -15.27
CA ALA A 570 37.43 -2.90 -14.92
C ALA A 570 37.29 -1.71 -15.90
N ALA A 571 38.43 -1.12 -16.28
CA ALA A 571 38.46 0.02 -17.19
C ALA A 571 37.88 -0.31 -18.60
N LYS A 572 37.95 -1.57 -19.05
CA LYS A 572 37.34 -1.99 -20.33
C LYS A 572 35.82 -1.78 -20.32
N TYR A 573 35.19 -1.92 -19.16
CA TYR A 573 33.75 -1.75 -18.95
C TYR A 573 33.41 -0.35 -18.40
N SER A 574 34.31 0.62 -18.48
CA SER A 574 34.17 1.94 -17.88
C SER A 574 33.91 1.90 -16.35
N GLN A 575 34.37 0.82 -15.71
CA GLN A 575 34.29 0.59 -14.28
C GLN A 575 35.67 0.72 -13.60
N ARG A 576 35.67 0.78 -12.28
CA ARG A 576 36.87 1.03 -11.47
C ARG A 576 36.92 0.10 -10.27
N PRO A 577 38.08 -0.12 -9.65
CA PRO A 577 38.18 -0.79 -8.37
C PRO A 577 37.22 -0.16 -7.34
N GLY A 578 36.43 -1.01 -6.69
CA GLY A 578 35.36 -0.58 -5.78
C GLY A 578 33.97 -0.56 -6.38
N ASP A 579 33.82 -0.60 -7.71
CA ASP A 579 32.53 -0.74 -8.36
C ASP A 579 32.03 -2.19 -8.32
N PRO A 580 30.71 -2.43 -8.35
CA PRO A 580 30.15 -3.79 -8.44
C PRO A 580 30.57 -4.48 -9.74
N LYS A 581 31.03 -5.71 -9.63
CA LYS A 581 31.36 -6.57 -10.78
C LYS A 581 30.15 -7.38 -11.17
N VAL A 582 29.49 -6.96 -12.23
CA VAL A 582 28.27 -7.58 -12.74
C VAL A 582 28.62 -8.78 -13.62
N GLN A 583 27.86 -9.87 -13.49
CA GLN A 583 28.00 -11.02 -14.39
C GLN A 583 27.47 -10.65 -15.79
N ASN A 584 28.36 -10.64 -16.77
CA ASN A 584 27.99 -10.58 -18.18
C ASN A 584 27.93 -12.00 -18.74
N ILE A 585 26.75 -12.41 -19.26
CA ILE A 585 26.51 -13.75 -19.83
C ILE A 585 26.46 -13.76 -21.35
N TYR A 586 26.45 -12.59 -22.00
CA TYR A 586 26.38 -12.41 -23.45
C TYR A 586 27.63 -11.73 -23.99
N THR A 587 28.82 -12.22 -23.60
CA THR A 587 30.11 -11.62 -23.95
C THR A 587 30.37 -11.59 -25.46
N ASP A 588 29.75 -12.46 -26.23
CA ASP A 588 29.89 -12.49 -27.68
C ASP A 588 29.19 -11.33 -28.38
N ASP A 589 28.21 -10.71 -27.73
CA ASP A 589 27.48 -9.53 -28.21
C ASP A 589 28.12 -8.20 -27.80
N ASP A 590 29.14 -8.25 -26.95
CA ASP A 590 29.86 -7.07 -26.47
C ASP A 590 30.60 -6.38 -27.65
N LYS A 591 30.49 -5.06 -27.70
CA LYS A 591 31.20 -4.26 -28.70
C LYS A 591 32.57 -3.83 -28.17
N VAL A 592 33.62 -4.30 -28.82
CA VAL A 592 34.98 -3.82 -28.56
C VAL A 592 35.22 -2.55 -29.39
N ASN A 593 35.45 -1.43 -28.71
CA ASN A 593 35.70 -0.14 -29.35
C ASN A 593 37.13 -0.04 -29.85
N ALA A 594 37.44 0.93 -30.70
CA ALA A 594 38.75 1.12 -31.32
C ALA A 594 39.87 1.43 -30.29
N ASP A 595 39.52 1.93 -29.12
CA ASP A 595 40.42 2.23 -28.00
C ASP A 595 40.61 1.03 -27.07
N GLY A 596 40.00 -0.12 -27.38
CA GLY A 596 40.05 -1.34 -26.57
C GLY A 596 39.07 -1.36 -25.37
N SER A 597 38.21 -0.34 -25.23
CA SER A 597 37.12 -0.38 -24.28
C SER A 597 36.01 -1.32 -24.76
N VAL A 598 35.24 -1.84 -23.82
CA VAL A 598 34.10 -2.75 -24.10
C VAL A 598 32.80 -2.03 -23.76
N THR A 599 31.87 -2.02 -24.71
CA THR A 599 30.46 -1.64 -24.44
C THR A 599 29.69 -2.92 -24.25
N PRO A 600 29.38 -3.31 -23.00
CA PRO A 600 28.68 -4.55 -22.72
C PRO A 600 27.22 -4.46 -23.18
N VAL A 601 26.70 -5.56 -23.73
CA VAL A 601 25.29 -5.73 -24.00
C VAL A 601 24.70 -6.63 -22.93
N TYR A 602 23.97 -6.03 -22.01
CA TYR A 602 23.24 -6.76 -20.97
C TYR A 602 21.81 -7.01 -21.46
N ASN A 603 21.41 -8.27 -21.60
CA ASN A 603 20.05 -8.68 -22.00
C ASN A 603 19.30 -9.32 -20.84
#